data_beccb4d42b35c2f73089c5c6823b6f91
#
_entry.id   beccb4d42b35c2f73089c5c6823b6f91
#
_cell.length_a   1.000
_cell.length_b   1.000
_cell.length_c   1.000
_cell.angle_alpha   90.00
_cell.angle_beta   90.00
_cell.angle_gamma   90.00
#
_symmetry.space_group_name_H-M   'P 1'
#
loop_
_entity.id
_entity.type
_entity.pdbx_description
1 polymer ?
#
loop_
_entity_poly.entity_id
_entity_poly.type
_entity_poly.pdbx_seq_one_letter_code
_entity_poly.pdbx_strand_id
1 'polypeptide(L)' 'MPDVVISGWSKGLETARCVQLLQSAAGLPAADAKRVIERLMHGETQRVAVRSVPDAALVVAALGKLGATAHVDAAS' A
#
# COMPACT_ATOMS: atom_id res chain seq x y z
N MET A 1 -11.66 3.97 10.49
CA MET A 1 -10.59 2.99 10.20
C MET A 1 -9.38 3.73 9.65
N PRO A 2 -8.16 3.37 10.06
CA PRO A 2 -6.98 4.02 9.51
C PRO A 2 -6.75 3.64 8.05
N ASP A 3 -6.15 4.55 7.31
CA ASP A 3 -5.75 4.32 5.93
C ASP A 3 -4.23 4.28 5.83
N VAL A 4 -3.74 3.49 4.89
CA VAL A 4 -2.38 3.59 4.41
C VAL A 4 -2.41 4.44 3.14
N VAL A 5 -1.66 5.53 3.15
CA VAL A 5 -1.55 6.42 1.99
C VAL A 5 -0.24 6.13 1.30
N ILE A 6 -0.30 5.67 0.07
CA ILE A 6 0.87 5.35 -0.75
C ILE A 6 1.07 6.49 -1.72
N SER A 7 2.11 7.28 -1.51
CA SER A 7 2.31 8.54 -2.22
C SER A 7 3.41 8.49 -3.28
N GLY A 8 4.21 7.44 -3.32
CA GLY A 8 5.31 7.37 -4.29
C GLY A 8 5.91 5.99 -4.38
N TRP A 9 6.83 5.84 -5.31
CA TRP A 9 7.56 4.58 -5.51
C TRP A 9 8.93 4.87 -6.11
N SER A 10 9.86 3.95 -5.89
CA SER A 10 11.21 4.06 -6.41
C SER A 10 11.41 3.11 -7.59
N LYS A 11 12.53 3.29 -8.28
CA LYS A 11 12.86 2.51 -9.48
C LYS A 11 12.94 1.00 -9.24
N GLY A 12 13.21 0.58 -8.01
CA GLY A 12 13.29 -0.84 -7.64
C GLY A 12 12.01 -1.43 -7.07
N LEU A 13 10.85 -0.83 -7.32
CA LEU A 13 9.59 -1.30 -6.77
C LEU A 13 9.31 -2.76 -7.18
N GLU A 14 9.09 -3.61 -6.17
CA GLU A 14 8.72 -5.02 -6.38
C GLU A 14 7.20 -5.14 -6.46
N THR A 15 6.65 -4.94 -7.65
CA THR A 15 5.20 -4.83 -7.86
C THR A 15 4.44 -6.08 -7.45
N ALA A 16 4.92 -7.27 -7.80
CA ALA A 16 4.26 -8.53 -7.45
C ALA A 16 4.15 -8.71 -5.94
N ARG A 17 5.21 -8.37 -5.21
CA ARG A 17 5.21 -8.47 -3.75
C ARG A 17 4.30 -7.44 -3.10
N CYS A 18 4.23 -6.23 -3.67
CA CYS A 18 3.29 -5.22 -3.20
C CYS A 18 1.84 -5.68 -3.37
N VAL A 19 1.51 -6.27 -4.50
CA VAL A 19 0.17 -6.84 -4.73
C VAL A 19 -0.15 -7.90 -3.69
N GLN A 20 0.77 -8.83 -3.45
CA GLN A 20 0.58 -9.89 -2.44
C GLN A 20 0.42 -9.31 -1.04
N LEU A 21 1.20 -8.29 -0.69
CA LEU A 21 1.11 -7.62 0.59
C LEU A 21 -0.28 -7.00 0.80
N LEU A 22 -0.79 -6.29 -0.20
CA LEU A 22 -2.11 -5.67 -0.12
C LEU A 22 -3.22 -6.71 0.00
N GLN A 23 -3.08 -7.87 -0.66
CA GLN A 23 -4.03 -8.96 -0.52
C GLN A 23 -4.03 -9.54 0.89
N SER A 24 -2.85 -9.81 1.45
CA SER A 24 -2.75 -10.48 2.74
C SER A 24 -2.95 -9.54 3.92
N ALA A 25 -2.40 -8.34 3.87
CA ALA A 25 -2.42 -7.41 4.99
C ALA A 25 -3.64 -6.48 4.99
N ALA A 26 -4.10 -6.05 3.81
CA ALA A 26 -5.24 -5.16 3.69
C ALA A 26 -6.52 -5.85 3.24
N GLY A 27 -6.45 -7.14 2.90
CA GLY A 27 -7.61 -7.91 2.51
C GLY A 27 -8.20 -7.55 1.15
N LEU A 28 -7.42 -6.90 0.28
CA LEU A 28 -7.90 -6.52 -1.04
C LEU A 28 -7.97 -7.73 -1.97
N PRO A 29 -9.01 -7.81 -2.83
CA PRO A 29 -8.99 -8.76 -3.93
C PRO A 29 -7.81 -8.53 -4.85
N ALA A 30 -7.37 -9.58 -5.54
CA ALA A 30 -6.20 -9.49 -6.43
C ALA A 30 -6.33 -8.38 -7.47
N ALA A 31 -7.50 -8.25 -8.09
CA ALA A 31 -7.74 -7.22 -9.10
C ALA A 31 -7.61 -5.81 -8.53
N ASP A 32 -8.12 -5.59 -7.32
CA ASP A 32 -8.05 -4.28 -6.66
C ASP A 32 -6.62 -3.95 -6.25
N ALA A 33 -5.89 -4.93 -5.71
CA ALA A 33 -4.50 -4.75 -5.33
C ALA A 33 -3.63 -4.38 -6.55
N LYS A 34 -3.83 -5.06 -7.68
CA LYS A 34 -3.13 -4.74 -8.92
C LYS A 34 -3.45 -3.32 -9.40
N ARG A 35 -4.72 -2.93 -9.32
CA ARG A 35 -5.15 -1.59 -9.73
C ARG A 35 -4.48 -0.50 -8.89
N VAL A 36 -4.40 -0.71 -7.58
CA VAL A 36 -3.73 0.23 -6.67
C VAL A 36 -2.28 0.43 -7.10
N ILE A 37 -1.55 -0.65 -7.34
CA ILE A 37 -0.14 -0.58 -7.73
C ILE A 37 0.02 0.05 -9.11
N GLU A 38 -0.83 -0.28 -10.07
CA GLU A 38 -0.79 0.31 -11.41
C GLU A 38 -1.00 1.83 -11.37
N ARG A 39 -1.98 2.30 -10.60
CA ARG A 39 -2.25 3.73 -10.46
C ARG A 39 -1.10 4.44 -9.75
N LEU A 40 -0.52 3.81 -8.75
CA LEU A 40 0.65 4.34 -8.06
C LEU A 40 1.79 4.57 -9.06
N MET A 41 2.04 3.60 -9.92
CA MET A 41 3.10 3.70 -10.94
C MET A 41 2.82 4.77 -11.99
N HIS A 42 1.56 5.17 -12.15
CA HIS A 42 1.17 6.28 -13.02
C HIS A 42 1.24 7.65 -12.31
N GLY A 43 1.73 7.66 -11.07
CA GLY A 43 1.92 8.91 -10.33
C GLY A 43 0.73 9.32 -9.46
N GLU A 44 -0.26 8.45 -9.28
CA GLU A 44 -1.43 8.74 -8.46
C GLU A 44 -1.23 8.24 -7.04
N THR A 45 -1.54 9.09 -6.06
CA THR A 45 -1.55 8.70 -4.65
C THR A 45 -2.74 7.76 -4.40
N GLN A 46 -2.47 6.66 -3.70
CA GLN A 46 -3.48 5.65 -3.41
C GLN A 46 -3.73 5.56 -1.90
N ARG A 47 -4.99 5.32 -1.53
CA ARG A 47 -5.39 5.08 -0.14
C ARG A 47 -5.94 3.67 -0.02
N VAL A 48 -5.50 2.96 1.03
CA VAL A 48 -5.94 1.60 1.30
C VAL A 48 -6.38 1.53 2.76
N ALA A 49 -7.63 1.15 2.99
CA ALA A 49 -8.15 0.99 4.34
C ALA A 49 -7.60 -0.27 4.99
N VAL A 50 -7.21 -0.17 6.25
CA VAL A 50 -6.73 -1.31 7.04
C VAL A 50 -7.47 -1.36 8.37
N ARG A 51 -7.35 -2.48 9.09
CA ARG A 51 -8.15 -2.74 10.30
C ARG A 51 -7.76 -1.89 11.48
N SER A 52 -6.49 -1.61 11.66
CA SER A 52 -5.98 -0.95 12.84
C SER A 52 -4.71 -0.16 12.53
N VAL A 53 -4.34 0.74 13.44
CA VAL A 53 -3.10 1.51 13.32
C VAL A 53 -1.86 0.59 13.33
N PRO A 54 -1.75 -0.43 14.20
CA PRO A 54 -0.62 -1.36 14.11
C PRO A 54 -0.51 -2.08 12.77
N ASP A 55 -1.64 -2.51 12.19
CA ASP A 55 -1.64 -3.12 10.86
C ASP A 55 -1.18 -2.13 9.79
N ALA A 56 -1.65 -0.88 9.87
CA ALA A 56 -1.22 0.17 8.95
C ALA A 56 0.29 0.40 9.03
N ALA A 57 0.85 0.43 10.23
CA ALA A 57 2.28 0.61 10.41
C ALA A 57 3.09 -0.54 9.80
N LEU A 58 2.61 -1.77 9.95
CA LEU A 58 3.27 -2.93 9.35
C LEU A 58 3.24 -2.86 7.83
N VAL A 59 2.11 -2.47 7.26
CA VAL A 59 1.98 -2.33 5.80
C VAL A 59 2.92 -1.25 5.28
N VAL A 60 2.98 -0.10 5.95
CA VAL A 60 3.88 1.00 5.58
C VAL A 60 5.34 0.54 5.61
N ALA A 61 5.75 -0.14 6.68
CA ALA A 61 7.12 -0.64 6.79
C ALA A 61 7.46 -1.64 5.69
N ALA A 62 6.54 -2.56 5.42
CA ALA A 62 6.74 -3.57 4.37
C ALA A 62 6.80 -2.92 2.98
N LEU A 63 5.91 -1.96 2.69
CA LEU A 63 5.93 -1.23 1.43
C LEU A 63 7.25 -0.48 1.24
N GLY A 64 7.78 0.12 2.30
CA GLY A 64 9.07 0.80 2.24
C GLY A 64 10.20 -0.12 1.82
N LYS A 65 10.22 -1.35 2.31
CA LYS A 65 11.21 -2.37 1.93
C LYS A 65 11.05 -2.80 0.47
N LEU A 66 9.85 -2.71 -0.06
CA LEU A 66 9.55 -3.12 -1.43
C LEU A 66 9.70 -1.98 -2.44
N GLY A 67 10.03 -0.79 -1.99
CA GLY A 67 10.28 0.36 -2.85
C GLY A 67 9.13 1.34 -2.98
N ALA A 68 8.13 1.28 -2.13
CA ALA A 68 7.01 2.23 -2.12
C ALA A 68 7.12 3.18 -0.94
N THR A 69 6.72 4.44 -1.13
CA THR A 69 6.66 5.44 -0.07
C THR A 69 5.24 5.52 0.44
N ALA A 70 5.04 5.27 1.72
CA ALA A 70 3.71 5.25 2.32
C ALA A 70 3.75 5.80 3.74
N HIS A 71 2.57 6.23 4.22
CA HIS A 71 2.42 6.67 5.61
C HIS A 71 1.02 6.31 6.12
N VAL A 72 0.87 6.32 7.43
CA VAL A 72 -0.41 6.04 8.07
C VAL A 72 -1.22 7.32 8.19
N ASP A 73 -2.50 7.27 7.80
CA ASP A 73 -3.47 8.33 8.06
C ASP A 73 -4.47 7.79 9.07
N ALA A 74 -4.27 8.11 10.34
CA ALA A 74 -5.12 7.64 11.41
C ALA A 74 -6.36 8.51 11.62
N ALA A 75 -6.43 9.66 10.96
CA ALA A 75 -7.53 10.61 11.11
C ALA A 75 -8.72 10.31 10.19
N SER A 76 -8.54 9.41 9.26
CA SER A 76 -9.60 9.07 8.29
C SER A 76 -10.64 8.10 8.83
#